data_30ca1346c1bb46b1ca82d929ef2310d4
#
_entry.id   30ca1346c1bb46b1ca82d929ef2310d4
#
_cell.length_a   1.000
_cell.length_b   1.000
_cell.length_c   1.000
_cell.angle_alpha   90.00
_cell.angle_beta   90.00
_cell.angle_gamma   90.00
#
_symmetry.space_group_name_H-M   'P 1'
#
loop_
_entity.id
_entity.type
_entity.pdbx_description
1 polymer ?
#
loop_
_entity_poly.entity_id
_entity_poly.type
_entity_poly.pdbx_seq_one_letter_code
_entity_poly.pdbx_strand_id
1 'polypeptide(L)'
;RQWLQQEFAAGRKRELCLFWGHQLSEDGQLTKSCLSQWWMEDFYTTADSYLCMEQYMMAAKAELFGDKEIRDQILKCSDQKQIKALGRKVRGFDQKVWDKFKYAIVLNGNWCKFSQNRDLREFLLSTGDSVLVEASPYDAIWGIRLAASSPEAQNPMKWRGQNLLGFALMEVRDELRRVTQNEMLCDWSMVWQQ
;
A
#
# COMPACT_ATOMS: atom_id res chain seq x y z
N ARG A 1 -6.55 8.69 10.79
CA ARG A 1 -6.76 7.96 12.05
C ARG A 1 -7.71 8.70 12.99
N GLN A 2 -7.54 10.01 13.20
CA GLN A 2 -8.37 10.80 14.13
C GLN A 2 -9.87 10.71 13.81
N TRP A 3 -10.27 10.87 12.55
CA TRP A 3 -11.67 10.76 12.14
C TRP A 3 -12.28 9.39 12.51
N LEU A 4 -11.54 8.28 12.31
CA LEU A 4 -12.00 6.93 12.64
C LEU A 4 -12.18 6.76 14.16
N GLN A 5 -11.27 7.33 14.94
CA GLN A 5 -11.38 7.34 16.41
C GLN A 5 -12.60 8.15 16.89
N GLN A 6 -12.88 9.27 16.24
CA GLN A 6 -14.07 10.08 16.51
C GLN A 6 -15.37 9.33 16.16
N GLU A 7 -15.41 8.67 14.97
CA GLU A 7 -16.54 7.82 14.59
C GLU A 7 -16.78 6.71 15.61
N PHE A 8 -15.72 6.01 15.99
CA PHE A 8 -15.80 4.93 16.97
C PHE A 8 -16.27 5.42 18.35
N ALA A 9 -15.74 6.54 18.84
CA ALA A 9 -16.15 7.15 20.10
C ALA A 9 -17.62 7.60 20.08
N ALA A 10 -18.12 8.00 18.89
CA ALA A 10 -19.53 8.36 18.69
C ALA A 10 -20.45 7.14 18.48
N GLY A 11 -19.94 5.91 18.66
CA GLY A 11 -20.73 4.67 18.50
C GLY A 11 -20.94 4.24 17.04
N ARG A 12 -20.40 4.96 16.06
CA ARG A 12 -20.49 4.63 14.64
C ARG A 12 -19.37 3.64 14.27
N LYS A 13 -19.68 2.36 14.37
CA LYS A 13 -18.75 1.29 14.01
C LYS A 13 -18.63 1.20 12.48
N ARG A 14 -17.39 1.17 11.99
CA ARG A 14 -17.05 0.89 10.60
C ARG A 14 -16.61 -0.56 10.47
N GLU A 15 -16.91 -1.18 9.36
CA GLU A 15 -16.35 -2.47 9.00
C GLU A 15 -14.84 -2.34 8.80
N LEU A 16 -14.06 -3.26 9.37
CA LEU A 16 -12.61 -3.26 9.26
C LEU A 16 -12.15 -4.46 8.43
N CYS A 17 -11.43 -4.22 7.35
CA CYS A 17 -10.72 -5.24 6.60
C CYS A 17 -9.29 -5.33 7.13
N LEU A 18 -9.07 -6.23 8.09
CA LEU A 18 -7.75 -6.49 8.67
C LEU A 18 -6.96 -7.38 7.73
N PHE A 19 -5.81 -6.90 7.24
CA PHE A 19 -4.89 -7.67 6.40
C PHE A 19 -3.49 -7.71 6.98
N TRP A 20 -2.76 -8.80 6.70
CA TRP A 20 -1.35 -8.99 7.01
C TRP A 20 -0.83 -10.22 6.29
N GLY A 21 0.49 -10.28 6.06
CA GLY A 21 1.12 -11.34 5.28
C GLY A 21 1.11 -11.03 3.78
N HIS A 22 1.76 -11.89 3.00
CA HIS A 22 1.95 -11.70 1.56
C HIS A 22 1.98 -13.04 0.82
N GLN A 23 1.40 -14.08 1.41
CA GLN A 23 1.35 -15.40 0.80
C GLN A 23 0.01 -15.59 0.07
N LEU A 24 0.06 -16.32 -1.03
CA LEU A 24 -1.14 -16.86 -1.67
C LEU A 24 -1.86 -17.80 -0.69
N SER A 25 -3.16 -17.94 -0.86
CA SER A 25 -3.92 -19.00 -0.22
C SER A 25 -3.49 -20.36 -0.76
N GLU A 26 -3.78 -21.44 -0.02
CA GLU A 26 -3.41 -22.81 -0.41
C GLU A 26 -4.03 -23.21 -1.78
N ASP A 27 -5.19 -22.68 -2.12
CA ASP A 27 -5.88 -22.87 -3.39
C ASP A 27 -5.44 -21.90 -4.50
N GLY A 28 -4.43 -21.05 -4.23
CA GLY A 28 -3.91 -20.07 -5.17
C GLY A 28 -4.80 -18.85 -5.39
N GLN A 29 -5.91 -18.73 -4.66
CA GLN A 29 -6.80 -17.58 -4.81
C GLN A 29 -6.22 -16.30 -4.24
N LEU A 30 -6.59 -15.18 -4.86
CA LEU A 30 -6.25 -13.85 -4.38
C LEU A 30 -6.98 -13.56 -3.07
N THR A 31 -6.25 -13.20 -2.05
CA THR A 31 -6.79 -12.84 -0.73
C THR A 31 -6.35 -11.44 -0.32
N LYS A 32 -6.83 -10.98 0.83
CA LYS A 32 -6.44 -9.69 1.41
C LYS A 32 -4.92 -9.53 1.64
N SER A 33 -4.13 -10.60 1.54
CA SER A 33 -2.67 -10.52 1.56
C SER A 33 -2.08 -9.76 0.37
N CYS A 34 -2.81 -9.64 -0.75
CA CYS A 34 -2.42 -8.84 -1.91
C CYS A 34 -2.32 -7.32 -1.61
N LEU A 35 -2.95 -6.86 -0.52
CA LEU A 35 -2.88 -5.48 -0.04
C LEU A 35 -1.51 -5.15 0.59
N SER A 36 -0.71 -6.18 0.92
CA SER A 36 0.61 -6.00 1.52
C SER A 36 1.59 -5.34 0.55
N GLN A 37 2.52 -4.54 1.09
CA GLN A 37 3.66 -4.01 0.33
C GLN A 37 4.64 -5.11 -0.11
N TRP A 38 4.58 -6.29 0.53
CA TRP A 38 5.42 -7.45 0.22
C TRP A 38 4.80 -8.41 -0.78
N TRP A 39 3.55 -8.18 -1.21
CA TRP A 39 2.94 -8.98 -2.27
C TRP A 39 3.70 -8.82 -3.57
N MET A 40 4.12 -9.96 -4.15
CA MET A 40 4.85 -10.00 -5.41
C MET A 40 3.87 -9.81 -6.56
N GLU A 41 3.93 -8.67 -7.18
CA GLU A 41 3.17 -8.31 -8.38
C GLU A 41 3.89 -7.17 -9.07
N ASP A 42 4.28 -7.40 -10.30
CA ASP A 42 5.05 -6.45 -11.07
C ASP A 42 4.22 -5.21 -11.44
N PHE A 43 4.83 -4.07 -11.34
CA PHE A 43 4.29 -2.81 -11.85
C PHE A 43 5.42 -1.86 -12.22
N TYR A 44 5.09 -0.82 -12.97
CA TYR A 44 6.08 0.13 -13.45
C TYR A 44 5.65 1.58 -13.18
N THR A 45 6.64 2.44 -13.13
CA THR A 45 6.49 3.90 -13.18
C THR A 45 7.12 4.42 -14.46
N THR A 46 7.17 5.73 -14.66
CA THR A 46 7.90 6.31 -15.78
C THR A 46 9.42 6.09 -15.70
N ALA A 47 9.94 5.74 -14.53
CA ALA A 47 11.36 5.57 -14.29
C ALA A 47 11.82 4.11 -14.38
N ASP A 48 11.10 3.18 -13.73
CA ASP A 48 11.54 1.79 -13.56
C ASP A 48 10.37 0.83 -13.40
N SER A 49 10.68 -0.48 -13.46
CA SER A 49 9.79 -1.58 -13.09
C SER A 49 10.15 -2.13 -11.71
N TYR A 50 9.15 -2.60 -10.98
CA TYR A 50 9.29 -3.08 -9.60
C TYR A 50 8.55 -4.40 -9.41
N LEU A 51 9.14 -5.32 -8.64
CA LEU A 51 8.57 -6.64 -8.33
C LEU A 51 7.53 -6.58 -7.21
N CYS A 52 7.57 -5.56 -6.37
CA CYS A 52 6.63 -5.35 -5.28
C CYS A 52 6.73 -3.92 -4.72
N MET A 53 5.76 -3.53 -3.91
CA MET A 53 5.72 -2.20 -3.29
C MET A 53 6.88 -1.93 -2.33
N GLU A 54 7.40 -2.94 -1.61
CA GLU A 54 8.57 -2.76 -0.74
C GLU A 54 9.81 -2.38 -1.57
N GLN A 55 10.02 -3.01 -2.75
CA GLN A 55 11.11 -2.64 -3.65
C GLN A 55 10.97 -1.19 -4.13
N TYR A 56 9.80 -0.80 -4.59
CA TYR A 56 9.51 0.57 -5.00
C TYR A 56 9.79 1.57 -3.88
N MET A 57 9.26 1.32 -2.69
CA MET A 57 9.40 2.22 -1.55
C MET A 57 10.88 2.39 -1.14
N MET A 58 11.67 1.31 -1.16
CA MET A 58 13.09 1.37 -0.82
C MET A 58 13.92 2.04 -1.94
N ALA A 59 13.60 1.81 -3.21
CA ALA A 59 14.24 2.49 -4.34
C ALA A 59 13.93 3.99 -4.33
N ALA A 60 12.66 4.36 -4.14
CA ALA A 60 12.25 5.76 -4.02
C ALA A 60 12.89 6.47 -2.81
N LYS A 61 13.09 5.75 -1.71
CA LYS A 61 13.83 6.28 -0.56
C LYS A 61 15.29 6.56 -0.93
N ALA A 62 15.97 5.63 -1.61
CA ALA A 62 17.34 5.83 -2.04
C ALA A 62 17.45 7.00 -3.03
N GLU A 63 16.52 7.12 -3.96
CA GLU A 63 16.42 8.26 -4.89
C GLU A 63 16.24 9.60 -4.17
N LEU A 64 15.32 9.66 -3.19
CA LEU A 64 15.05 10.86 -2.39
C LEU A 64 16.32 11.39 -1.69
N PHE A 65 17.20 10.50 -1.26
CA PHE A 65 18.46 10.86 -0.59
C PHE A 65 19.68 10.85 -1.52
N GLY A 66 19.48 10.70 -2.84
CA GLY A 66 20.55 10.75 -3.84
C GLY A 66 21.50 9.55 -3.84
N ASP A 67 21.14 8.44 -3.19
CA ASP A 67 21.97 7.25 -3.13
C ASP A 67 21.72 6.30 -4.31
N LYS A 68 22.25 6.67 -5.46
CA LYS A 68 22.09 5.93 -6.72
C LYS A 68 22.65 4.50 -6.62
N GLU A 69 23.74 4.29 -5.91
CA GLU A 69 24.37 2.98 -5.75
C GLU A 69 23.44 2.00 -5.01
N ILE A 70 22.87 2.41 -3.89
CA ILE A 70 21.92 1.59 -3.13
C ILE A 70 20.62 1.40 -3.93
N ARG A 71 20.13 2.44 -4.64
CA ARG A 71 18.98 2.33 -5.53
C ARG A 71 19.18 1.24 -6.58
N ASP A 72 20.32 1.25 -7.28
CA ASP A 72 20.62 0.26 -8.31
C ASP A 72 20.75 -1.17 -7.76
N GLN A 73 21.27 -1.32 -6.55
CA GLN A 73 21.31 -2.61 -5.85
C GLN A 73 19.89 -3.08 -5.49
N ILE A 74 19.00 -2.21 -5.05
CA ILE A 74 17.61 -2.53 -4.73
C ILE A 74 16.87 -2.98 -5.99
N LEU A 75 17.02 -2.28 -7.13
CA LEU A 75 16.34 -2.61 -8.37
C LEU A 75 16.77 -3.97 -8.96
N LYS A 76 18.01 -4.39 -8.70
CA LYS A 76 18.54 -5.69 -9.13
C LYS A 76 18.23 -6.83 -8.17
N CYS A 77 17.70 -6.53 -6.99
CA CYS A 77 17.47 -7.51 -5.94
C CYS A 77 16.04 -8.05 -5.99
N SER A 78 15.87 -9.37 -5.98
CA SER A 78 14.56 -10.04 -5.91
C SER A 78 14.23 -10.58 -4.52
N ASP A 79 15.19 -10.60 -3.58
CA ASP A 79 14.95 -11.03 -2.20
C ASP A 79 14.39 -9.87 -1.36
N GLN A 80 13.17 -10.02 -0.89
CA GLN A 80 12.46 -8.98 -0.14
C GLN A 80 13.13 -8.58 1.17
N LYS A 81 13.75 -9.54 1.88
CA LYS A 81 14.48 -9.24 3.13
C LYS A 81 15.75 -8.43 2.83
N GLN A 82 16.42 -8.77 1.73
CA GLN A 82 17.59 -8.06 1.25
C GLN A 82 17.25 -6.64 0.78
N ILE A 83 16.15 -6.47 0.03
CA ILE A 83 15.61 -5.18 -0.38
C ILE A 83 15.41 -4.27 0.85
N LYS A 84 14.74 -4.78 1.88
CA LYS A 84 14.55 -4.04 3.13
C LYS A 84 15.86 -3.71 3.84
N ALA A 85 16.80 -4.64 3.85
CA ALA A 85 18.14 -4.41 4.44
C ALA A 85 18.93 -3.34 3.68
N LEU A 86 18.87 -3.31 2.35
CA LEU A 86 19.45 -2.26 1.51
C LEU A 86 18.82 -0.90 1.80
N GLY A 87 17.50 -0.83 1.88
CA GLY A 87 16.78 0.40 2.23
C GLY A 87 17.18 1.01 3.60
N ARG A 88 17.69 0.18 4.52
CA ARG A 88 18.24 0.65 5.80
C ARG A 88 19.66 1.22 5.68
N LYS A 89 20.37 0.90 4.60
CA LYS A 89 21.75 1.35 4.33
C LYS A 89 21.82 2.63 3.50
N VAL A 90 20.67 3.22 3.13
CA VAL A 90 20.62 4.46 2.33
C VAL A 90 21.42 5.56 3.04
N ARG A 91 22.42 6.09 2.36
CA ARG A 91 23.29 7.17 2.81
C ARG A 91 22.56 8.50 2.78
N GLY A 92 22.95 9.42 3.65
CA GLY A 92 22.32 10.75 3.73
C GLY A 92 20.88 10.73 4.25
N PHE A 93 20.42 9.61 4.82
CA PHE A 93 19.06 9.50 5.34
C PHE A 93 18.77 10.52 6.44
N ASP A 94 17.69 11.27 6.26
CA ASP A 94 17.12 12.18 7.26
C ASP A 94 15.66 11.76 7.56
N GLN A 95 15.39 11.47 8.82
CA GLN A 95 14.08 11.02 9.26
C GLN A 95 12.98 12.07 9.01
N LYS A 96 13.28 13.35 9.20
CA LYS A 96 12.28 14.43 9.01
C LYS A 96 11.91 14.59 7.53
N VAL A 97 12.92 14.48 6.65
CA VAL A 97 12.67 14.49 5.21
C VAL A 97 11.86 13.27 4.80
N TRP A 98 12.25 12.08 5.26
CA TRP A 98 11.50 10.84 4.98
C TRP A 98 10.05 10.92 5.45
N ASP A 99 9.81 11.40 6.67
CA ASP A 99 8.47 11.53 7.24
C ASP A 99 7.57 12.46 6.44
N LYS A 100 8.15 13.45 5.77
CA LYS A 100 7.43 14.38 4.89
C LYS A 100 7.00 13.72 3.58
N PHE A 101 7.80 12.82 3.01
CA PHE A 101 7.58 12.28 1.66
C PHE A 101 7.05 10.84 1.62
N LYS A 102 7.31 10.03 2.65
CA LYS A 102 7.00 8.59 2.67
C LYS A 102 5.55 8.26 2.29
N TYR A 103 4.59 9.04 2.77
CA TYR A 103 3.17 8.78 2.50
C TYR A 103 2.84 8.97 1.01
N ALA A 104 3.27 10.07 0.42
CA ALA A 104 3.07 10.35 -1.00
C ALA A 104 3.77 9.31 -1.89
N ILE A 105 4.98 8.87 -1.51
CA ILE A 105 5.68 7.79 -2.19
C ILE A 105 4.85 6.50 -2.19
N VAL A 106 4.37 6.06 -1.02
CA VAL A 106 3.57 4.83 -0.91
C VAL A 106 2.22 4.95 -1.60
N LEU A 107 1.58 6.12 -1.53
CA LEU A 107 0.34 6.40 -2.27
C LEU A 107 0.54 6.22 -3.77
N ASN A 108 1.57 6.87 -4.34
CA ASN A 108 1.87 6.80 -5.76
C ASN A 108 2.22 5.37 -6.23
N GLY A 109 3.04 4.65 -5.47
CA GLY A 109 3.38 3.26 -5.83
C GLY A 109 2.17 2.33 -5.78
N ASN A 110 1.31 2.47 -4.77
CA ASN A 110 0.07 1.68 -4.72
C ASN A 110 -0.91 2.06 -5.84
N TRP A 111 -0.98 3.34 -6.22
CA TRP A 111 -1.71 3.73 -7.43
C TRP A 111 -1.20 2.97 -8.65
N CYS A 112 0.12 2.96 -8.90
CA CYS A 112 0.71 2.23 -10.03
C CYS A 112 0.41 0.72 -9.94
N LYS A 113 0.62 0.10 -8.77
CA LYS A 113 0.37 -1.32 -8.56
C LYS A 113 -1.08 -1.71 -8.86
N PHE A 114 -2.04 -1.01 -8.28
CA PHE A 114 -3.45 -1.38 -8.38
C PHE A 114 -4.13 -0.90 -9.66
N SER A 115 -3.65 0.17 -10.30
CA SER A 115 -4.19 0.61 -11.60
C SER A 115 -3.72 -0.27 -12.76
N GLN A 116 -2.53 -0.85 -12.67
CA GLN A 116 -1.95 -1.68 -13.73
C GLN A 116 -2.36 -3.15 -13.65
N ASN A 117 -2.72 -3.64 -12.46
CA ASN A 117 -3.05 -5.05 -12.23
C ASN A 117 -4.54 -5.21 -12.00
N ARG A 118 -5.24 -5.76 -13.00
CA ARG A 118 -6.70 -5.85 -13.01
C ARG A 118 -7.24 -6.60 -11.79
N ASP A 119 -6.71 -7.79 -11.51
CA ASP A 119 -7.22 -8.64 -10.43
C ASP A 119 -7.02 -7.98 -9.06
N LEU A 120 -5.87 -7.31 -8.87
CA LEU A 120 -5.59 -6.54 -7.65
C LEU A 120 -6.54 -5.34 -7.53
N ARG A 121 -6.82 -4.65 -8.64
CA ARG A 121 -7.77 -3.54 -8.69
C ARG A 121 -9.16 -3.99 -8.33
N GLU A 122 -9.65 -5.08 -8.92
CA GLU A 122 -10.96 -5.65 -8.64
C GLU A 122 -11.06 -6.08 -7.17
N PHE A 123 -10.00 -6.69 -6.63
CA PHE A 123 -9.94 -7.03 -5.21
C PHE A 123 -10.03 -5.80 -4.31
N LEU A 124 -9.23 -4.75 -4.58
CA LEU A 124 -9.24 -3.53 -3.78
C LEU A 124 -10.61 -2.85 -3.84
N LEU A 125 -11.24 -2.78 -5.01
CA LEU A 125 -12.59 -2.23 -5.18
C LEU A 125 -13.64 -3.06 -4.45
N SER A 126 -13.52 -4.39 -4.41
CA SER A 126 -14.45 -5.30 -3.72
C SER A 126 -14.47 -5.12 -2.20
N THR A 127 -13.45 -4.46 -1.63
CA THR A 127 -13.43 -4.12 -0.19
C THR A 127 -14.49 -3.08 0.21
N GLY A 128 -15.22 -2.52 -0.77
CA GLY A 128 -16.33 -1.60 -0.54
C GLY A 128 -15.91 -0.36 0.25
N ASP A 129 -16.64 -0.07 1.31
CA ASP A 129 -16.36 1.09 2.19
C ASP A 129 -15.68 0.69 3.51
N SER A 130 -15.20 -0.56 3.61
CA SER A 130 -14.48 -1.03 4.78
C SER A 130 -13.20 -0.22 5.00
N VAL A 131 -12.84 -0.02 6.24
CA VAL A 131 -11.55 0.57 6.62
C VAL A 131 -10.47 -0.49 6.46
N LEU A 132 -9.49 -0.22 5.60
CA LEU A 132 -8.36 -1.11 5.39
C LEU A 132 -7.35 -0.94 6.53
N VAL A 133 -6.93 -2.05 7.13
CA VAL A 133 -6.11 -2.04 8.33
C VAL A 133 -4.96 -3.03 8.19
N GLU A 134 -3.73 -2.53 8.14
CA GLU A 134 -2.55 -3.38 8.21
C GLU A 134 -2.35 -3.87 9.65
N ALA A 135 -2.79 -5.09 9.93
CA ALA A 135 -2.72 -5.72 11.24
C ALA A 135 -1.36 -6.39 11.47
N SER A 136 -0.29 -5.64 11.23
CA SER A 136 1.08 -6.06 11.52
C SER A 136 1.41 -5.85 12.99
N PRO A 137 1.80 -6.91 13.74
CA PRO A 137 2.23 -6.76 15.14
C PRO A 137 3.58 -6.05 15.29
N TYR A 138 4.33 -5.91 14.19
CA TYR A 138 5.70 -5.37 14.19
C TYR A 138 5.81 -3.95 13.65
N ASP A 139 4.83 -3.49 12.85
CA ASP A 139 4.89 -2.20 12.18
C ASP A 139 3.98 -1.17 12.85
N ALA A 140 4.59 -0.11 13.39
CA ALA A 140 3.87 0.98 14.03
C ALA A 140 3.64 2.18 13.10
N ILE A 141 4.21 2.16 11.89
CA ILE A 141 4.11 3.24 10.91
C ILE A 141 3.05 2.87 9.86
N TRP A 142 3.31 1.81 9.13
CA TRP A 142 2.41 1.36 8.07
C TRP A 142 1.22 0.58 8.62
N GLY A 143 1.41 -0.18 9.70
CA GLY A 143 0.38 -0.96 10.37
C GLY A 143 -0.08 -0.38 11.71
N ILE A 144 -0.89 -1.18 12.43
CA ILE A 144 -1.48 -0.79 13.73
C ILE A 144 -0.68 -1.30 14.94
N ARG A 145 0.40 -2.07 14.72
CA ARG A 145 1.21 -2.73 15.75
C ARG A 145 0.40 -3.66 16.66
N LEU A 146 -0.59 -4.33 16.08
CA LEU A 146 -1.41 -5.37 16.68
C LEU A 146 -1.65 -6.46 15.63
N ALA A 147 -1.70 -7.73 16.08
CA ALA A 147 -2.09 -8.83 15.21
C ALA A 147 -3.61 -8.80 14.93
N ALA A 148 -4.02 -9.30 13.77
CA ALA A 148 -5.44 -9.37 13.40
C ALA A 148 -6.28 -10.22 14.39
N SER A 149 -5.65 -11.20 15.04
CA SER A 149 -6.27 -12.04 16.07
C SER A 149 -6.45 -11.33 17.42
N SER A 150 -5.83 -10.18 17.62
CA SER A 150 -6.00 -9.40 18.86
C SER A 150 -7.38 -8.75 18.90
N PRO A 151 -8.16 -8.93 19.98
CA PRO A 151 -9.44 -8.22 20.17
C PRO A 151 -9.28 -6.70 20.09
N GLU A 152 -8.13 -6.16 20.51
CA GLU A 152 -7.81 -4.73 20.44
C GLU A 152 -7.71 -4.20 18.99
N ALA A 153 -7.43 -5.08 18.00
CA ALA A 153 -7.35 -4.67 16.60
C ALA A 153 -8.68 -4.12 16.07
N GLN A 154 -9.80 -4.57 16.62
CA GLN A 154 -11.16 -4.09 16.29
C GLN A 154 -11.47 -2.72 16.89
N ASN A 155 -10.61 -2.18 17.75
CA ASN A 155 -10.83 -0.91 18.42
C ASN A 155 -9.77 0.12 18.00
N PRO A 156 -10.09 1.10 17.12
CA PRO A 156 -9.14 2.11 16.67
C PRO A 156 -8.51 2.96 17.77
N MET A 157 -9.14 3.02 18.95
CA MET A 157 -8.60 3.72 20.13
C MET A 157 -7.40 2.97 20.73
N LYS A 158 -7.31 1.66 20.51
CA LYS A 158 -6.27 0.77 21.04
C LYS A 158 -5.08 0.58 20.10
N TRP A 159 -5.17 1.04 18.87
CA TRP A 159 -4.09 0.90 17.89
C TRP A 159 -2.82 1.58 18.35
N ARG A 160 -1.72 0.84 18.31
CA ARG A 160 -0.37 1.27 18.72
C ARG A 160 0.46 1.79 17.55
N GLY A 161 -0.08 1.72 16.33
CA GLY A 161 0.51 2.19 15.09
C GLY A 161 -0.40 3.15 14.33
N GLN A 162 0.13 3.71 13.23
CA GLN A 162 -0.51 4.79 12.49
C GLN A 162 -1.47 4.30 11.40
N ASN A 163 -1.31 3.04 10.91
CA ASN A 163 -2.06 2.47 9.79
C ASN A 163 -1.92 3.25 8.48
N LEU A 164 -0.74 3.80 8.19
CA LEU A 164 -0.57 4.65 7.00
C LEU A 164 -0.81 3.88 5.70
N LEU A 165 -0.45 2.57 5.63
CA LEU A 165 -0.71 1.76 4.45
C LEU A 165 -2.21 1.58 4.22
N GLY A 166 -2.97 1.24 5.27
CA GLY A 166 -4.42 1.10 5.15
C GLY A 166 -5.09 2.37 4.62
N PHE A 167 -4.69 3.53 5.12
CA PHE A 167 -5.23 4.81 4.64
C PHE A 167 -4.81 5.14 3.21
N ALA A 168 -3.55 4.90 2.82
CA ALA A 168 -3.10 5.09 1.45
C ALA A 168 -3.86 4.19 0.47
N LEU A 169 -4.11 2.93 0.83
CA LEU A 169 -4.91 2.01 0.02
C LEU A 169 -6.38 2.45 -0.11
N MET A 170 -6.95 3.05 0.94
CA MET A 170 -8.30 3.62 0.85
C MET A 170 -8.35 4.80 -0.12
N GLU A 171 -7.38 5.70 -0.10
CA GLU A 171 -7.28 6.80 -1.06
C GLU A 171 -7.12 6.28 -2.50
N VAL A 172 -6.26 5.29 -2.72
CA VAL A 172 -6.10 4.62 -4.02
C VAL A 172 -7.42 3.98 -4.46
N ARG A 173 -8.13 3.26 -3.58
CA ARG A 173 -9.42 2.66 -3.86
C ARG A 173 -10.46 3.69 -4.30
N ASP A 174 -10.53 4.80 -3.59
CA ASP A 174 -11.51 5.84 -3.87
C ASP A 174 -11.22 6.51 -5.23
N GLU A 175 -9.95 6.75 -5.54
CA GLU A 175 -9.55 7.29 -6.84
C GLU A 175 -9.79 6.28 -7.99
N LEU A 176 -9.45 5.00 -7.80
CA LEU A 176 -9.74 3.94 -8.76
C LEU A 176 -11.24 3.81 -9.03
N ARG A 177 -12.08 3.91 -7.99
CA ARG A 177 -13.54 3.90 -8.14
C ARG A 177 -14.01 5.05 -9.02
N ARG A 178 -13.49 6.26 -8.78
CA ARG A 178 -13.80 7.45 -9.59
C ARG A 178 -13.37 7.29 -11.04
N VAL A 179 -12.15 6.81 -11.28
CA VAL A 179 -11.64 6.57 -12.64
C VAL A 179 -12.46 5.51 -13.35
N THR A 180 -12.74 4.38 -12.72
CA THR A 180 -13.54 3.30 -13.30
C THR A 180 -14.97 3.76 -13.66
N GLN A 181 -15.59 4.57 -12.81
CA GLN A 181 -16.89 5.16 -13.13
C GLN A 181 -16.83 6.08 -14.34
N ASN A 182 -15.80 6.90 -14.46
CA ASN A 182 -15.59 7.78 -15.62
C ASN A 182 -15.35 6.96 -16.90
N GLU A 183 -14.52 5.91 -16.83
CA GLU A 183 -14.27 5.00 -17.95
C GLU A 183 -15.57 4.36 -18.48
N MET A 184 -16.45 3.94 -17.59
CA MET A 184 -17.75 3.35 -17.96
C MET A 184 -18.70 4.35 -18.62
N LEU A 185 -18.54 5.64 -18.35
CA LEU A 185 -19.36 6.71 -18.96
C LEU A 185 -18.82 7.17 -20.32
N CYS A 186 -17.58 6.81 -20.67
CA CYS A 186 -16.98 7.19 -21.93
C CYS A 186 -17.39 6.25 -23.07
N ASP A 187 -17.89 6.79 -24.17
CA ASP A 187 -18.02 6.05 -25.43
C ASP A 187 -16.67 6.04 -26.16
N TRP A 188 -15.85 5.07 -25.87
CA TRP A 188 -14.51 4.93 -26.44
C TRP A 188 -14.51 4.71 -27.96
N SER A 189 -15.64 4.25 -28.55
CA SER A 189 -15.75 4.10 -29.99
C SER A 189 -15.62 5.43 -30.72
N MET A 190 -15.97 6.53 -30.07
CA MET A 190 -15.83 7.89 -30.64
C MET A 190 -14.38 8.38 -30.62
N VAL A 191 -13.52 7.81 -29.76
CA VAL A 191 -12.12 8.24 -29.62
C VAL A 191 -11.20 7.58 -30.65
N TRP A 192 -11.54 6.36 -31.06
CA TRP A 192 -10.70 5.53 -31.94
C TRP A 192 -11.17 5.47 -33.39
N GLN A 193 -12.05 6.38 -33.81
CA GLN A 193 -12.56 6.49 -35.19
C GLN A 193 -11.63 7.31 -36.12
N GLN A 194 -10.34 7.38 -35.83
CA GLN A 194 -9.36 8.05 -36.72
C GLN A 194 -8.53 7.03 -37.49
#